data_2252c8b63e12335e518fab13bb0024ec
#
_entry.id   2252c8b63e12335e518fab13bb0024ec
#
_cell.length_a   1.000
_cell.length_b   1.000
_cell.length_c   1.000
_cell.angle_alpha   90.00
_cell.angle_beta   90.00
_cell.angle_gamma   90.00
#
_symmetry.space_group_name_H-M   'P 1'
#
loop_
_entity.id
_entity.type
_entity.pdbx_description
1 polymer ?
#
loop_
_entity_poly.entity_id
_entity_poly.type
_entity_poly.pdbx_seq_one_letter_code
_entity_poly.pdbx_strand_id
1 'polypeptide(L)'
;MSRGIPQVNAITLEQLKTYCFQDGYQPISYSQSYDLYAITRNSFLTYHNNALYIGYYTSNSASVLEEYDITEDGTLQTSTVDDDTITTGQLGVDSLTPLALPSGMRVITERAQGVAFYKNRILTSHSYGVLPGSLKVFPNSLQMLLEEDTMLQKIRFPSKLEQIYVDGDDLYVLFESAAYGYRYTSLTQFDRILKLNLNT
;
A
#
# COMPACT_ATOMS: atom_id res chain seq x y z
N MET A 1 16.16 17.61 -10.41
CA MET A 1 16.15 16.42 -9.52
C MET A 1 15.48 15.30 -10.29
N SER A 2 16.20 14.25 -10.67
CA SER A 2 15.60 13.05 -11.25
C SER A 2 14.74 12.42 -10.16
N ARG A 3 13.43 12.26 -10.42
CA ARG A 3 12.57 11.47 -9.55
C ARG A 3 13.03 10.03 -9.70
N GLY A 4 13.46 9.41 -8.61
CA GLY A 4 13.78 7.99 -8.60
C GLY A 4 12.54 7.17 -9.02
N ILE A 5 12.77 6.05 -9.66
CA ILE A 5 11.71 5.08 -9.94
C ILE A 5 11.27 4.48 -8.62
N PRO A 6 9.94 4.36 -8.37
CA PRO A 6 9.43 3.67 -7.19
C PRO A 6 9.90 2.22 -7.17
N GLN A 7 10.30 1.73 -6.00
CA GLN A 7 10.79 0.38 -5.83
C GLN A 7 10.01 -0.35 -4.75
N VAL A 8 9.86 -1.65 -4.93
CA VAL A 8 9.47 -2.59 -3.87
C VAL A 8 10.68 -3.45 -3.53
N ASN A 9 10.99 -3.52 -2.25
CA ASN A 9 12.10 -4.28 -1.73
C ASN A 9 11.59 -5.37 -0.78
N ALA A 10 12.11 -6.56 -0.92
CA ALA A 10 11.78 -7.69 -0.05
C ALA A 10 12.99 -8.09 0.81
N ILE A 11 12.71 -8.49 2.03
CA ILE A 11 13.65 -9.13 2.94
C ILE A 11 13.07 -10.47 3.39
N THR A 12 13.92 -11.43 3.68
CA THR A 12 13.47 -12.69 4.26
C THR A 12 13.05 -12.50 5.72
N LEU A 13 12.21 -13.41 6.23
CA LEU A 13 11.84 -13.38 7.64
C LEU A 13 13.06 -13.52 8.57
N GLU A 14 14.07 -14.30 8.16
CA GLU A 14 15.30 -14.45 8.92
C GLU A 14 16.13 -13.16 8.95
N GLN A 15 16.23 -12.47 7.83
CA GLN A 15 16.83 -11.13 7.79
C GLN A 15 16.08 -10.15 8.69
N LEU A 16 14.74 -10.11 8.61
CA LEU A 16 13.92 -9.26 9.47
C LEU A 16 14.15 -9.54 10.95
N LYS A 17 14.18 -10.80 11.38
CA LYS A 17 14.49 -11.18 12.75
C LYS A 17 15.86 -10.68 13.18
N THR A 18 16.87 -10.85 12.32
CA THR A 18 18.22 -10.38 12.57
C THR A 18 18.24 -8.88 12.82
N TYR A 19 17.60 -8.09 11.96
CA TYR A 19 17.53 -6.63 12.12
C TYR A 19 16.74 -6.17 13.35
N CYS A 20 15.66 -6.84 13.69
CA CYS A 20 14.83 -6.47 14.84
C CYS A 20 15.50 -6.70 16.21
N PHE A 21 16.48 -7.61 16.29
CA PHE A 21 17.12 -8.01 17.55
C PHE A 21 18.60 -7.63 17.66
N GLN A 22 19.12 -6.86 16.71
CA GLN A 22 20.47 -6.33 16.79
C GLN A 22 20.50 -4.94 17.43
N ASP A 23 21.49 -4.72 18.28
CA ASP A 23 21.76 -3.39 18.84
C ASP A 23 22.43 -2.49 17.80
N GLY A 24 21.95 -1.26 17.70
CA GLY A 24 22.50 -0.22 16.82
C GLY A 24 21.92 -0.23 15.39
N TYR A 25 22.27 0.79 14.62
CA TYR A 25 21.85 0.94 13.24
C TYR A 25 22.65 0.00 12.32
N GLN A 26 21.94 -0.87 11.62
CA GLN A 26 22.49 -1.73 10.58
C GLN A 26 21.85 -1.40 9.24
N PRO A 27 22.62 -1.27 8.15
CA PRO A 27 22.04 -1.11 6.82
C PRO A 27 21.28 -2.39 6.42
N ILE A 28 20.05 -2.21 5.94
CA ILE A 28 19.22 -3.34 5.49
C ILE A 28 19.71 -3.79 4.11
N SER A 29 20.05 -5.08 3.98
CA SER A 29 20.25 -5.73 2.69
C SER A 29 18.96 -6.38 2.24
N TYR A 30 18.51 -6.04 1.06
CA TYR A 30 17.29 -6.64 0.49
C TYR A 30 17.62 -7.96 -0.21
N SER A 31 16.75 -8.96 -0.07
CA SER A 31 16.87 -10.22 -0.81
C SER A 31 16.46 -10.06 -2.28
N GLN A 32 15.51 -9.17 -2.52
CA GLN A 32 14.99 -8.86 -3.86
C GLN A 32 14.61 -7.38 -3.93
N SER A 33 14.72 -6.81 -5.12
CA SER A 33 14.28 -5.43 -5.41
C SER A 33 13.66 -5.39 -6.80
N TYR A 34 12.56 -4.66 -6.93
CA TYR A 34 11.83 -4.50 -8.20
C TYR A 34 11.54 -3.03 -8.44
N ASP A 35 11.80 -2.57 -9.64
CA ASP A 35 11.30 -1.28 -10.12
C ASP A 35 9.82 -1.43 -10.52
N LEU A 36 8.98 -0.44 -10.21
CA LEU A 36 7.57 -0.43 -10.54
C LEU A 36 7.31 0.43 -11.76
N TYR A 37 6.70 -0.15 -12.79
CA TYR A 37 6.50 0.55 -14.06
C TYR A 37 5.49 1.70 -13.99
N ALA A 38 4.35 1.48 -13.37
CA ALA A 38 3.20 2.36 -13.54
C ALA A 38 3.04 3.42 -12.46
N ILE A 39 3.50 3.18 -11.22
CA ILE A 39 3.33 4.11 -10.12
C ILE A 39 4.51 5.09 -10.02
N THR A 40 4.21 6.39 -10.04
CA THR A 40 5.22 7.43 -9.79
C THR A 40 5.49 7.68 -8.30
N ARG A 41 4.62 7.18 -7.40
CA ARG A 41 4.73 7.30 -5.94
C ARG A 41 3.91 6.20 -5.28
N ASN A 42 4.54 5.38 -4.45
CA ASN A 42 3.87 4.42 -3.59
C ASN A 42 3.72 5.01 -2.18
N SER A 43 2.57 4.85 -1.57
CA SER A 43 2.27 5.35 -0.22
C SER A 43 1.82 4.24 0.71
N PHE A 44 1.16 3.23 0.20
CA PHE A 44 0.69 2.09 0.96
C PHE A 44 0.70 0.82 0.11
N LEU A 45 0.78 -0.31 0.79
CA LEU A 45 0.75 -1.63 0.15
C LEU A 45 0.01 -2.64 1.02
N THR A 46 -0.54 -3.68 0.40
CA THR A 46 -1.06 -4.85 1.09
C THR A 46 -0.90 -6.11 0.23
N TYR A 47 -0.86 -7.26 0.90
CA TYR A 47 -0.84 -8.56 0.24
C TYR A 47 -2.21 -9.23 0.35
N HIS A 48 -2.70 -9.82 -0.73
CA HIS A 48 -3.93 -10.60 -0.74
C HIS A 48 -3.94 -11.57 -1.93
N ASN A 49 -4.29 -12.84 -1.69
CA ASN A 49 -4.46 -13.86 -2.73
C ASN A 49 -3.32 -13.94 -3.75
N ASN A 50 -2.09 -14.09 -3.30
CA ASN A 50 -0.88 -14.15 -4.12
C ASN A 50 -0.64 -12.92 -5.00
N ALA A 51 -1.18 -11.78 -4.62
CA ALA A 51 -0.90 -10.51 -5.26
C ALA A 51 -0.51 -9.44 -4.24
N LEU A 52 0.36 -8.54 -4.67
CA LEU A 52 0.72 -7.33 -3.95
C LEU A 52 -0.08 -6.17 -4.53
N TYR A 53 -0.83 -5.49 -3.69
CA TYR A 53 -1.58 -4.29 -4.07
C TYR A 53 -0.84 -3.06 -3.58
N ILE A 54 -0.57 -2.14 -4.48
CA ILE A 54 0.18 -0.91 -4.20
C ILE A 54 -0.65 0.28 -4.63
N GLY A 55 -0.77 1.26 -3.75
CA GLY A 55 -1.47 2.49 -4.04
C GLY A 55 -0.67 3.73 -3.66
N TYR A 56 -1.12 4.90 -4.10
CA TYR A 56 -0.50 6.15 -3.74
C TYR A 56 -1.53 7.17 -3.23
N TYR A 57 -1.08 8.01 -2.32
CA TYR A 57 -1.88 9.07 -1.74
C TYR A 57 -2.01 10.25 -2.70
N THR A 58 -3.23 10.74 -2.85
CA THR A 58 -3.54 12.02 -3.48
C THR A 58 -4.47 12.82 -2.59
N SER A 59 -4.31 14.13 -2.53
CA SER A 59 -5.15 14.99 -1.68
C SER A 59 -6.42 15.48 -2.37
N ASN A 60 -6.41 15.59 -3.70
CA ASN A 60 -7.43 16.33 -4.45
C ASN A 60 -7.88 15.64 -5.76
N SER A 61 -7.46 14.41 -5.98
CA SER A 61 -7.82 13.65 -7.20
C SER A 61 -7.95 12.17 -6.86
N ALA A 62 -8.64 11.43 -7.71
CA ALA A 62 -8.61 9.99 -7.67
C ALA A 62 -7.17 9.47 -7.79
N SER A 63 -6.91 8.33 -7.19
CA SER A 63 -5.65 7.62 -7.20
C SER A 63 -5.80 6.26 -7.89
N VAL A 64 -4.75 5.49 -7.92
CA VAL A 64 -4.73 4.16 -8.51
C VAL A 64 -4.29 3.16 -7.45
N LEU A 65 -4.93 2.01 -7.44
CA LEU A 65 -4.49 0.80 -6.76
C LEU A 65 -4.06 -0.19 -7.82
N GLU A 66 -2.79 -0.52 -7.83
CA GLU A 66 -2.18 -1.46 -8.77
C GLU A 66 -2.03 -2.82 -8.12
N GLU A 67 -2.23 -3.87 -8.92
CA GLU A 67 -2.13 -5.26 -8.54
C GLU A 67 -0.94 -5.88 -9.25
N TYR A 68 -0.07 -6.54 -8.50
CA TYR A 68 1.12 -7.23 -8.99
C TYR A 68 1.07 -8.68 -8.55
N ASP A 69 1.06 -9.60 -9.50
CA ASP A 69 1.03 -11.03 -9.21
C ASP A 69 2.35 -11.48 -8.56
N ILE A 70 2.22 -12.33 -7.55
CA ILE A 70 3.34 -13.00 -6.90
C ILE A 70 3.37 -14.45 -7.35
N THR A 71 4.50 -14.87 -7.85
CA THR A 71 4.75 -16.25 -8.30
C THR A 71 4.84 -17.22 -7.12
N GLU A 72 4.81 -18.51 -7.37
CA GLU A 72 4.86 -19.55 -6.32
C GLU A 72 6.14 -19.50 -5.47
N ASP A 73 7.25 -19.01 -6.03
CA ASP A 73 8.52 -18.81 -5.31
C ASP A 73 8.58 -17.51 -4.52
N GLY A 74 7.49 -16.73 -4.51
CA GLY A 74 7.39 -15.47 -3.74
C GLY A 74 8.01 -14.27 -4.41
N THR A 75 8.31 -14.34 -5.72
CA THR A 75 8.81 -13.20 -6.50
C THR A 75 7.67 -12.44 -7.18
N LEU A 76 7.84 -11.15 -7.47
CA LEU A 76 6.91 -10.44 -8.33
C LEU A 76 7.07 -10.92 -9.77
N GLN A 77 5.93 -11.08 -10.46
CA GLN A 77 5.96 -11.36 -11.88
C GLN A 77 6.56 -10.18 -12.62
N THR A 78 7.70 -10.42 -13.28
CA THR A 78 8.35 -9.44 -14.13
C THR A 78 7.98 -9.72 -15.58
N SER A 79 7.75 -8.68 -16.36
CA SER A 79 7.75 -8.85 -17.80
C SER A 79 9.20 -9.07 -18.25
N THR A 80 9.43 -10.14 -19.00
CA THR A 80 10.56 -10.16 -19.92
C THR A 80 10.19 -9.16 -21.01
N VAL A 81 10.59 -7.92 -20.83
CA VAL A 81 10.56 -6.97 -21.93
C VAL A 81 11.55 -7.53 -22.94
N ASP A 82 11.03 -8.07 -24.06
CA ASP A 82 11.88 -8.36 -25.19
C ASP A 82 12.68 -7.10 -25.50
N ASP A 83 14.00 -7.24 -25.56
CA ASP A 83 15.02 -6.20 -25.61
C ASP A 83 14.81 -5.18 -26.76
N ASP A 84 13.86 -5.43 -27.65
CA ASP A 84 13.60 -4.63 -28.85
C ASP A 84 12.56 -3.52 -28.69
N THR A 85 11.75 -3.48 -27.60
CA THR A 85 10.63 -2.53 -27.51
C THR A 85 10.74 -1.49 -26.40
N ILE A 86 11.45 -1.77 -25.32
CA ILE A 86 11.74 -0.77 -24.26
C ILE A 86 13.18 -0.97 -23.81
N THR A 87 14.11 -0.28 -24.42
CA THR A 87 15.46 -0.23 -23.87
C THR A 87 15.42 0.55 -22.56
N THR A 88 16.04 0.00 -21.51
CA THR A 88 16.23 0.64 -20.22
C THR A 88 16.74 2.09 -20.32
N GLY A 89 17.49 2.40 -21.38
CA GLY A 89 17.93 3.75 -21.70
C GLY A 89 16.80 4.75 -22.05
N GLN A 90 15.64 4.30 -22.54
CA GLN A 90 14.49 5.19 -22.82
C GLN A 90 13.76 5.62 -21.54
N LEU A 91 13.85 4.83 -20.47
CA LEU A 91 13.31 5.17 -19.16
C LEU A 91 14.34 5.91 -18.28
N GLY A 92 15.58 6.09 -18.75
CA GLY A 92 16.65 6.71 -17.98
C GLY A 92 17.12 5.87 -16.79
N VAL A 93 16.98 4.55 -16.87
CA VAL A 93 17.31 3.61 -15.81
C VAL A 93 18.48 2.76 -16.25
N ASP A 94 19.65 3.03 -15.70
CA ASP A 94 20.82 2.14 -15.77
C ASP A 94 20.72 1.01 -14.70
N SER A 95 19.53 0.48 -14.46
CA SER A 95 19.29 -0.46 -13.38
C SER A 95 19.20 -1.89 -13.89
N LEU A 96 19.99 -2.78 -13.31
CA LEU A 96 19.83 -4.23 -13.44
C LEU A 96 18.64 -4.77 -12.63
N THR A 97 17.82 -3.89 -12.04
CA THR A 97 16.67 -4.26 -11.22
C THR A 97 15.54 -4.73 -12.12
N PRO A 98 14.96 -5.90 -11.86
CA PRO A 98 13.82 -6.38 -12.62
C PRO A 98 12.64 -5.40 -12.58
N LEU A 99 12.00 -5.19 -13.74
CA LEU A 99 10.82 -4.33 -13.85
C LEU A 99 9.55 -5.14 -13.62
N ALA A 100 8.80 -4.81 -12.56
CA ALA A 100 7.49 -5.39 -12.31
C ALA A 100 6.40 -4.60 -13.05
N LEU A 101 5.53 -5.32 -13.75
CA LEU A 101 4.35 -4.75 -14.42
C LEU A 101 3.08 -5.11 -13.64
N PRO A 102 2.13 -4.17 -13.48
CA PRO A 102 0.87 -4.51 -12.84
C PRO A 102 0.04 -5.46 -13.70
N SER A 103 -0.53 -6.49 -13.10
CA SER A 103 -1.50 -7.41 -13.72
C SER A 103 -2.92 -6.81 -13.73
N GLY A 104 -3.17 -5.80 -12.89
CA GLY A 104 -4.44 -5.12 -12.80
C GLY A 104 -4.33 -3.72 -12.21
N MET A 105 -5.32 -2.88 -12.52
CA MET A 105 -5.44 -1.53 -11.97
C MET A 105 -6.89 -1.21 -11.60
N ARG A 106 -7.06 -0.48 -10.49
CA ARG A 106 -8.35 0.07 -10.06
C ARG A 106 -8.20 1.53 -9.69
N VAL A 107 -9.16 2.35 -10.05
CA VAL A 107 -9.24 3.73 -9.57
C VAL A 107 -9.83 3.72 -8.18
N ILE A 108 -9.22 4.44 -7.26
CA ILE A 108 -9.69 4.64 -5.88
C ILE A 108 -9.91 6.12 -5.60
N THR A 109 -10.80 6.43 -4.65
CA THR A 109 -11.05 7.82 -4.26
C THR A 109 -9.80 8.45 -3.64
N GLU A 110 -9.74 9.78 -3.69
CA GLU A 110 -8.68 10.59 -3.07
C GLU A 110 -8.45 10.28 -1.58
N ARG A 111 -7.28 10.62 -1.07
CA ARG A 111 -6.90 10.54 0.35
C ARG A 111 -6.84 9.11 0.91
N ALA A 112 -6.72 8.11 0.03
CA ALA A 112 -6.48 6.74 0.46
C ALA A 112 -5.09 6.61 1.09
N GLN A 113 -5.02 5.98 2.26
CA GLN A 113 -3.80 5.78 3.05
C GLN A 113 -3.48 4.30 3.25
N GLY A 114 -4.45 3.43 3.04
CA GLY A 114 -4.28 2.00 3.16
C GLY A 114 -5.42 1.24 2.51
N VAL A 115 -5.18 -0.03 2.21
CA VAL A 115 -6.13 -0.96 1.65
C VAL A 115 -6.02 -2.31 2.36
N ALA A 116 -7.15 -2.98 2.53
CA ALA A 116 -7.24 -4.35 3.01
C ALA A 116 -8.40 -5.08 2.36
N PHE A 117 -8.34 -6.40 2.37
CA PHE A 117 -9.38 -7.26 1.82
C PHE A 117 -10.04 -8.07 2.93
N TYR A 118 -11.36 -8.16 2.90
CA TYR A 118 -12.12 -8.96 3.83
C TYR A 118 -13.29 -9.65 3.13
N LYS A 119 -13.26 -10.98 3.05
CA LYS A 119 -14.25 -11.75 2.29
C LYS A 119 -14.34 -11.20 0.86
N ASN A 120 -15.54 -10.90 0.39
CA ASN A 120 -15.75 -10.30 -0.95
C ASN A 120 -15.84 -8.76 -0.89
N ARG A 121 -14.98 -8.11 -0.11
CA ARG A 121 -14.98 -6.66 0.08
C ARG A 121 -13.57 -6.09 0.06
N ILE A 122 -13.44 -4.86 -0.43
CA ILE A 122 -12.25 -4.04 -0.33
C ILE A 122 -12.53 -2.95 0.71
N LEU A 123 -11.62 -2.80 1.66
CA LEU A 123 -11.63 -1.76 2.68
C LEU A 123 -10.52 -0.77 2.36
N THR A 124 -10.82 0.52 2.38
CA THR A 124 -9.83 1.57 2.18
C THR A 124 -9.89 2.58 3.32
N SER A 125 -8.73 2.92 3.89
CA SER A 125 -8.61 3.97 4.89
C SER A 125 -8.36 5.30 4.23
N HIS A 126 -9.00 6.37 4.71
CA HIS A 126 -8.89 7.72 4.18
C HIS A 126 -8.68 8.71 5.30
N SER A 127 -7.70 9.61 5.15
CA SER A 127 -7.52 10.73 6.06
C SER A 127 -6.89 11.94 5.36
N TYR A 128 -7.15 13.13 5.91
CA TYR A 128 -6.55 14.37 5.45
C TYR A 128 -6.44 15.40 6.57
N GLY A 129 -5.22 15.75 6.92
CA GLY A 129 -4.95 16.81 7.89
C GLY A 129 -5.58 16.54 9.26
N VAL A 130 -6.37 17.48 9.75
CA VAL A 130 -7.08 17.41 11.05
C VAL A 130 -8.51 16.90 10.92
N LEU A 131 -8.99 16.68 9.71
CA LEU A 131 -10.34 16.20 9.46
C LEU A 131 -10.51 14.76 9.93
N PRO A 132 -11.73 14.36 10.32
CA PRO A 132 -12.01 12.96 10.64
C PRO A 132 -11.63 12.04 9.50
N GLY A 133 -10.99 10.93 9.85
CA GLY A 133 -10.73 9.84 8.92
C GLY A 133 -11.99 9.04 8.59
N SER A 134 -11.92 8.20 7.60
CA SER A 134 -12.99 7.25 7.27
C SER A 134 -12.44 5.94 6.74
N LEU A 135 -13.11 4.86 7.10
CA LEU A 135 -13.00 3.57 6.44
C LEU A 135 -14.13 3.47 5.44
N LYS A 136 -13.82 3.22 4.19
CA LYS A 136 -14.78 2.99 3.11
C LYS A 136 -14.75 1.51 2.74
N VAL A 137 -15.91 0.94 2.51
CA VAL A 137 -16.10 -0.47 2.17
C VAL A 137 -16.73 -0.57 0.78
N PHE A 138 -16.09 -1.32 -0.10
CA PHE A 138 -16.52 -1.54 -1.48
C PHE A 138 -16.68 -3.04 -1.76
N PRO A 139 -17.49 -3.43 -2.75
CA PRO A 139 -17.51 -4.81 -3.24
C PRO A 139 -16.14 -5.11 -3.90
N ASN A 140 -15.63 -6.33 -3.73
CA ASN A 140 -14.42 -6.79 -4.41
C ASN A 140 -14.77 -7.24 -5.84
N SER A 141 -14.97 -6.29 -6.75
CA SER A 141 -15.19 -6.54 -8.16
C SER A 141 -14.01 -6.02 -8.97
N LEU A 142 -13.47 -6.85 -9.86
CA LEU A 142 -12.31 -6.51 -10.71
C LEU A 142 -12.57 -5.34 -11.67
N GLN A 143 -13.85 -5.02 -11.95
CA GLN A 143 -14.25 -4.03 -12.94
C GLN A 143 -14.72 -2.71 -12.34
N MET A 144 -14.69 -2.56 -11.02
CA MET A 144 -15.30 -1.41 -10.37
C MET A 144 -14.28 -0.32 -10.01
N LEU A 145 -14.66 0.89 -10.34
CA LEU A 145 -14.10 2.08 -9.72
C LEU A 145 -14.48 2.07 -8.23
N LEU A 146 -13.52 2.29 -7.34
CA LEU A 146 -13.79 2.42 -5.91
C LEU A 146 -14.19 3.88 -5.61
N GLU A 147 -15.36 4.26 -6.09
CA GLU A 147 -15.94 5.62 -5.99
C GLU A 147 -17.09 5.67 -4.99
N GLU A 148 -17.57 6.88 -4.67
CA GLU A 148 -18.61 7.08 -3.66
C GLU A 148 -19.93 6.37 -3.98
N ASP A 149 -20.32 6.24 -5.25
CA ASP A 149 -21.55 5.58 -5.72
C ASP A 149 -21.46 4.05 -5.71
N THR A 150 -20.28 3.49 -5.70
CA THR A 150 -20.07 2.04 -5.54
C THR A 150 -19.82 1.63 -4.10
N MET A 151 -19.72 2.59 -3.20
CA MET A 151 -19.41 2.37 -1.79
C MET A 151 -20.59 1.73 -1.05
N LEU A 152 -20.33 0.59 -0.39
CA LEU A 152 -21.33 -0.12 0.42
C LEU A 152 -21.52 0.53 1.80
N GLN A 153 -20.43 1.03 2.38
CA GLN A 153 -20.44 1.57 3.74
C GLN A 153 -19.30 2.57 3.96
N LYS A 154 -19.57 3.58 4.78
CA LYS A 154 -18.57 4.54 5.26
C LYS A 154 -18.64 4.63 6.78
N ILE A 155 -17.53 4.34 7.43
CA ILE A 155 -17.38 4.39 8.89
C ILE A 155 -16.45 5.54 9.23
N ARG A 156 -16.87 6.43 10.15
CA ARG A 156 -16.05 7.55 10.60
C ARG A 156 -15.04 7.08 11.64
N PHE A 157 -13.83 7.58 11.50
CA PHE A 157 -12.72 7.38 12.42
C PHE A 157 -12.14 8.73 12.87
N PRO A 158 -11.37 8.77 13.95
CA PRO A 158 -10.55 9.93 14.28
C PRO A 158 -9.62 10.34 13.14
N SER A 159 -9.11 11.56 13.19
CA SER A 159 -8.15 12.07 12.21
C SER A 159 -6.85 11.26 12.21
N LYS A 160 -6.08 11.36 11.12
CA LYS A 160 -4.79 10.67 10.96
C LYS A 160 -4.91 9.14 10.94
N LEU A 161 -6.05 8.64 10.43
CA LEU A 161 -6.19 7.24 10.06
C LEU A 161 -5.21 6.93 8.93
N GLU A 162 -4.35 5.96 9.13
CA GLU A 162 -3.26 5.64 8.20
C GLU A 162 -3.47 4.26 7.58
N GLN A 163 -2.79 3.28 8.05
CA GLN A 163 -2.81 1.94 7.50
C GLN A 163 -3.86 1.07 8.17
N ILE A 164 -4.41 0.14 7.41
CA ILE A 164 -5.30 -0.92 7.88
C ILE A 164 -4.76 -2.29 7.45
N TYR A 165 -5.01 -3.30 8.27
CA TYR A 165 -4.66 -4.68 7.99
C TYR A 165 -5.77 -5.61 8.49
N VAL A 166 -6.08 -6.66 7.75
CA VAL A 166 -7.06 -7.67 8.14
C VAL A 166 -6.37 -9.01 8.34
N ASP A 167 -6.64 -9.64 9.48
CA ASP A 167 -6.24 -11.01 9.80
C ASP A 167 -7.46 -11.79 10.30
N GLY A 168 -7.91 -12.77 9.53
CA GLY A 168 -9.16 -13.46 9.77
C GLY A 168 -10.35 -12.50 9.79
N ASP A 169 -11.06 -12.42 10.92
CA ASP A 169 -12.17 -11.50 11.13
C ASP A 169 -11.77 -10.23 11.91
N ASP A 170 -10.50 -10.02 12.14
CA ASP A 170 -9.98 -8.88 12.87
C ASP A 170 -9.39 -7.82 11.95
N LEU A 171 -9.85 -6.58 12.11
CA LEU A 171 -9.30 -5.38 11.47
C LEU A 171 -8.37 -4.67 12.43
N TYR A 172 -7.13 -4.52 12.04
CA TYR A 172 -6.12 -3.72 12.73
C TYR A 172 -6.02 -2.35 12.07
N VAL A 173 -6.04 -1.31 12.90
CA VAL A 173 -6.10 0.09 12.45
C VAL A 173 -4.97 0.88 13.07
N LEU A 174 -4.14 1.49 12.24
CA LEU A 174 -3.02 2.34 12.64
C LEU A 174 -3.36 3.82 12.45
N PHE A 175 -2.97 4.65 13.41
CA PHE A 175 -3.08 6.11 13.37
C PHE A 175 -1.71 6.77 13.55
N GLU A 176 -1.45 7.83 12.81
CA GLU A 176 -0.28 8.69 13.01
C GLU A 176 -0.50 9.79 14.08
N SER A 177 -1.68 9.86 14.69
CA SER A 177 -2.08 10.98 15.55
C SER A 177 -1.19 11.19 16.76
N ALA A 178 -0.50 10.15 17.26
CA ALA A 178 0.48 10.25 18.35
C ALA A 178 1.92 10.45 17.88
N ALA A 179 2.20 10.34 16.57
CA ALA A 179 3.54 10.57 16.04
C ALA A 179 4.00 12.00 16.27
N TYR A 180 5.31 12.20 16.48
CA TYR A 180 5.90 13.49 16.86
C TYR A 180 5.44 14.65 15.95
N GLY A 181 5.38 14.43 14.63
CA GLY A 181 4.97 15.46 13.67
C GLY A 181 3.47 15.82 13.70
N TYR A 182 2.62 14.99 14.29
CA TYR A 182 1.15 15.14 14.22
C TYR A 182 0.45 15.30 15.58
N ARG A 183 1.12 14.96 16.69
CA ARG A 183 0.50 14.98 18.03
C ARG A 183 -0.12 16.30 18.43
N TYR A 184 0.45 17.41 17.98
CA TYR A 184 -0.04 18.75 18.32
C TYR A 184 -1.20 19.24 17.44
N THR A 185 -1.48 18.54 16.34
CA THR A 185 -2.56 18.86 15.41
C THR A 185 -3.71 17.86 15.45
N SER A 186 -3.63 16.87 16.34
CA SER A 186 -4.65 15.83 16.49
C SER A 186 -5.48 16.06 17.74
N LEU A 187 -6.80 16.05 17.61
CA LEU A 187 -7.73 16.16 18.74
C LEU A 187 -7.67 14.95 19.67
N THR A 188 -7.42 13.78 19.09
CA THR A 188 -7.26 12.51 19.81
C THR A 188 -5.97 11.86 19.37
N GLN A 189 -5.12 11.52 20.34
CA GLN A 189 -3.84 10.88 20.08
C GLN A 189 -3.98 9.38 20.33
N PHE A 190 -3.74 8.57 19.30
CA PHE A 190 -3.67 7.12 19.40
C PHE A 190 -2.21 6.67 19.29
N ASP A 191 -1.70 6.10 20.36
CA ASP A 191 -0.33 5.58 20.49
C ASP A 191 -0.26 4.05 20.36
N ARG A 192 -1.35 3.44 19.88
CA ARG A 192 -1.52 2.00 19.76
C ARG A 192 -2.33 1.63 18.54
N ILE A 193 -2.17 0.40 18.08
CA ILE A 193 -3.01 -0.19 17.03
C ILE A 193 -4.35 -0.58 17.66
N LEU A 194 -5.44 -0.16 17.04
CA LEU A 194 -6.78 -0.62 17.42
C LEU A 194 -7.09 -1.93 16.71
N LYS A 195 -7.72 -2.85 17.44
CA LYS A 195 -8.25 -4.11 16.91
C LYS A 195 -9.78 -4.07 16.98
N LEU A 196 -10.43 -4.29 15.85
CA LEU A 196 -11.88 -4.32 15.70
C LEU A 196 -12.31 -5.66 15.09
N ASN A 197 -13.41 -6.22 15.54
CA ASN A 197 -13.96 -7.45 14.94
C ASN A 197 -14.95 -7.09 13.83
N LEU A 198 -14.79 -7.68 12.65
CA LEU A 198 -15.62 -7.43 11.46
C LEU A 198 -16.88 -8.29 11.38
N ASN A 199 -17.09 -9.22 12.30
CA ASN A 199 -18.28 -10.09 12.37
C ASN A 199 -19.35 -9.59 13.35
N THR A 200 -19.18 -8.44 13.96
CA THR A 200 -20.17 -7.83 14.90
C THR A 200 -21.14 -6.91 14.19
#